data_48b327e3be9363c5993291abf8df9c6b
#
_entry.id   48b327e3be9363c5993291abf8df9c6b
#
_cell.length_a   1.000
_cell.length_b   1.000
_cell.length_c   1.000
_cell.angle_alpha   90.00
_cell.angle_beta   90.00
_cell.angle_gamma   90.00
#
_symmetry.space_group_name_H-M   'P 1'
#
loop_
_entity.id
_entity.type
_entity.pdbx_description
1 polymer ?
#
loop_
_entity_poly.entity_id
_entity_poly.type
_entity_poly.pdbx_seq_one_letter_code
_entity_poly.pdbx_strand_id
1 'polypeptide(L)'
;SRSNVQDSTEFERGVITENSYGFSLGTPMYFRDLRFSTQISALDRIFTDSGDDLYKRSVAPAITYNSVNHPIFPSSGIKTSFSVIQTGTPFGGNIQLREYRLQYQQFWSFNLANTLILMAKGRWGLLQEQGDSPIPSEDRYRIGGIDSVRGHYYYNIAGPFGTSEQFLYRQYRVITDELGYQQTKTYDSRTAGLSSSELQELRSGGISERVFNLELLFPFSQDENSFVRGLVFLDAGNVNTESEQYKLLGEKEPGFFDLRKSSGFGVRVITPMGVLRFEYGMKLDKRPHETPDRFEFTVSGLF
;
A
#
# COMPACT_ATOMS: atom_id res chain seq x y z
N SER A 1 16.91 15.10 -9.55
CA SER A 1 17.15 15.56 -8.16
C SER A 1 18.02 14.53 -7.45
N ARG A 2 19.02 14.99 -6.74
CA ARG A 2 19.81 14.14 -5.84
C ARG A 2 19.20 14.28 -4.45
N SER A 3 18.72 13.21 -3.89
CA SER A 3 18.29 13.17 -2.50
C SER A 3 19.12 12.12 -1.75
N ASN A 4 19.73 12.54 -0.65
CA ASN A 4 20.31 11.59 0.29
C ASN A 4 19.19 11.25 1.28
N VAL A 5 18.70 10.02 1.22
CA VAL A 5 17.69 9.51 2.14
C VAL A 5 18.40 8.63 3.16
N GLN A 6 18.40 9.05 4.41
CA GLN A 6 18.73 8.17 5.54
C GLN A 6 17.44 7.52 6.02
N ASP A 7 17.26 6.24 5.72
CA ASP A 7 16.17 5.45 6.25
C ASP A 7 16.64 4.71 7.52
N SER A 8 15.83 4.74 8.56
CA SER A 8 16.15 4.16 9.87
C SER A 8 16.28 2.62 9.87
N THR A 9 15.77 1.95 8.83
CA THR A 9 15.93 0.50 8.63
C THR A 9 17.22 0.14 7.87
N GLU A 10 17.90 1.13 7.30
CA GLU A 10 19.12 0.97 6.51
C GLU A 10 20.38 1.38 7.26
N PHE A 11 20.26 1.65 8.55
CA PHE A 11 21.42 2.02 9.40
C PHE A 11 22.53 0.96 9.41
N GLU A 12 22.21 -0.28 9.00
CA GLU A 12 23.17 -1.37 8.83
C GLU A 12 23.77 -1.46 7.42
N ARG A 13 23.28 -0.67 6.44
CA ARG A 13 23.69 -0.78 5.02
C ARG A 13 24.47 0.41 4.44
N GLY A 14 24.79 1.41 5.26
CA GLY A 14 25.52 2.60 4.80
C GLY A 14 24.69 3.65 4.06
N VAL A 15 25.34 4.70 3.60
CA VAL A 15 24.68 5.86 2.95
C VAL A 15 24.25 5.48 1.54
N ILE A 16 22.96 5.64 1.25
CA ILE A 16 22.39 5.40 -0.07
C ILE A 16 22.44 6.69 -0.88
N THR A 17 23.00 6.61 -2.08
CA THR A 17 22.84 7.66 -3.07
C THR A 17 21.77 7.24 -4.07
N GLU A 18 20.67 7.97 -4.10
CA GLU A 18 19.57 7.74 -5.04
C GLU A 18 19.54 8.84 -6.09
N ASN A 19 19.60 8.45 -7.36
CA ASN A 19 19.40 9.33 -8.50
C ASN A 19 18.15 8.84 -9.26
N SER A 20 17.13 9.68 -9.34
CA SER A 20 15.92 9.38 -10.11
C SER A 20 15.74 10.37 -11.25
N TYR A 21 15.42 9.85 -12.43
CA TYR A 21 15.11 10.61 -13.61
C TYR A 21 13.77 10.11 -14.16
N GLY A 22 12.86 11.03 -14.43
CA GLY A 22 11.57 10.68 -14.98
C GLY A 22 11.14 11.65 -16.06
N PHE A 23 10.53 11.12 -17.11
CA PHE A 23 9.87 11.86 -18.16
C PHE A 23 8.49 11.26 -18.38
N SER A 24 7.45 12.09 -18.43
CA SER A 24 6.11 11.63 -18.73
C SER A 24 5.56 12.40 -19.93
N LEU A 25 4.95 11.68 -20.85
CA LEU A 25 4.24 12.20 -21.99
C LEU A 25 2.79 11.73 -21.92
N GLY A 26 1.85 12.65 -22.09
CA GLY A 26 0.44 12.30 -22.08
C GLY A 26 -0.29 13.04 -23.19
N THR A 27 -1.23 12.36 -23.83
CA THR A 27 -2.10 12.92 -24.86
C THR A 27 -3.55 12.57 -24.60
N PRO A 28 -4.50 13.52 -24.77
CA PRO A 28 -5.91 13.17 -24.79
C PRO A 28 -6.19 12.29 -26.01
N MET A 29 -7.05 11.30 -25.82
CA MET A 29 -7.55 10.49 -26.92
C MET A 29 -8.79 11.14 -27.53
N TYR A 30 -9.36 10.51 -28.55
CA TYR A 30 -10.57 10.99 -29.29
C TYR A 30 -11.75 11.33 -28.34
N PHE A 31 -11.84 10.67 -27.19
CA PHE A 31 -12.82 10.99 -26.15
C PHE A 31 -12.22 11.96 -25.13
N ARG A 32 -12.95 13.03 -24.81
CA ARG A 32 -12.51 14.12 -23.93
C ARG A 32 -11.98 13.64 -22.55
N ASP A 33 -12.58 12.58 -22.03
CA ASP A 33 -12.31 12.06 -20.68
C ASP A 33 -11.27 10.93 -20.69
N LEU A 34 -10.84 10.46 -21.87
CA LEU A 34 -9.87 9.39 -22.03
C LEU A 34 -8.49 9.95 -22.35
N ARG A 35 -7.51 9.54 -21.61
CA ARG A 35 -6.13 9.99 -21.75
C ARG A 35 -5.18 8.80 -21.79
N PHE A 36 -4.27 8.82 -22.75
CA PHE A 36 -3.11 7.93 -22.78
C PHE A 36 -1.89 8.67 -22.25
N SER A 37 -1.09 8.01 -21.42
CA SER A 37 0.18 8.53 -20.93
C SER A 37 1.24 7.43 -20.90
N THR A 38 2.50 7.82 -21.05
CA THR A 38 3.65 6.95 -20.86
C THR A 38 4.65 7.67 -19.99
N GLN A 39 5.12 7.01 -18.95
CA GLN A 39 6.19 7.47 -18.11
C GLN A 39 7.43 6.62 -18.37
N ILE A 40 8.58 7.27 -18.54
CA ILE A 40 9.89 6.64 -18.63
C ILE A 40 10.66 7.07 -17.39
N SER A 41 11.22 6.13 -16.65
CA SER A 41 11.96 6.43 -15.44
C SER A 41 13.25 5.60 -15.36
N ALA A 42 14.24 6.21 -14.75
CA ALA A 42 15.51 5.59 -14.41
C ALA A 42 15.80 5.86 -12.93
N LEU A 43 16.08 4.83 -12.18
CA LEU A 43 16.47 4.88 -10.78
C LEU A 43 17.79 4.16 -10.62
N ASP A 44 18.78 4.86 -10.09
CA ASP A 44 20.08 4.32 -9.70
C ASP A 44 20.23 4.46 -8.19
N ARG A 45 20.32 3.35 -7.48
CA ARG A 45 20.53 3.29 -6.05
C ARG A 45 21.83 2.59 -5.77
N ILE A 46 22.78 3.31 -5.22
CA ILE A 46 24.15 2.85 -4.96
C ILE A 46 24.32 2.68 -3.46
N PHE A 47 24.65 1.47 -3.03
CA PHE A 47 24.93 1.12 -1.64
C PHE A 47 26.43 1.16 -1.39
N THR A 48 26.90 1.92 -0.38
CA THR A 48 28.33 2.11 -0.12
C THR A 48 29.03 0.89 0.45
N ASP A 49 28.30 -0.03 1.09
CA ASP A 49 28.91 -1.13 1.85
C ASP A 49 28.56 -2.54 1.37
N SER A 50 27.61 -2.74 0.46
CA SER A 50 27.15 -4.09 0.10
C SER A 50 27.50 -4.56 -1.31
N GLY A 51 27.92 -3.66 -2.19
CA GLY A 51 28.24 -4.02 -3.58
C GLY A 51 27.06 -4.40 -4.48
N ASP A 52 25.83 -4.41 -3.93
CA ASP A 52 24.61 -4.77 -4.65
C ASP A 52 23.87 -3.52 -5.11
N ASP A 53 24.48 -2.76 -6.01
CA ASP A 53 23.85 -1.59 -6.60
C ASP A 53 22.58 -1.98 -7.37
N LEU A 54 21.56 -1.14 -7.27
CA LEU A 54 20.27 -1.38 -7.88
C LEU A 54 20.04 -0.36 -9.00
N TYR A 55 19.87 -0.87 -10.20
CA TYR A 55 19.60 -0.09 -11.39
C TYR A 55 18.26 -0.48 -11.98
N LYS A 56 17.27 0.46 -11.94
CA LYS A 56 15.95 0.26 -12.54
C LYS A 56 15.78 1.16 -13.75
N ARG A 57 15.31 0.61 -14.84
CA ARG A 57 14.93 1.32 -16.04
C ARG A 57 13.52 0.87 -16.39
N SER A 58 12.57 1.78 -16.37
CA SER A 58 11.16 1.41 -16.46
C SER A 58 10.44 2.26 -17.50
N VAL A 59 9.50 1.62 -18.19
CA VAL A 59 8.52 2.27 -19.05
C VAL A 59 7.13 1.87 -18.59
N ALA A 60 6.26 2.85 -18.41
CA ALA A 60 4.94 2.68 -17.82
C ALA A 60 3.85 3.31 -18.70
N PRO A 61 3.38 2.63 -19.76
CA PRO A 61 2.18 3.04 -20.45
C PRO A 61 0.95 2.92 -19.55
N ALA A 62 0.07 3.92 -19.64
CA ALA A 62 -1.16 3.97 -18.86
C ALA A 62 -2.32 4.56 -19.69
N ILE A 63 -3.51 4.04 -19.43
CA ILE A 63 -4.77 4.58 -19.94
C ILE A 63 -5.58 5.03 -18.74
N THR A 64 -6.05 6.27 -18.77
CA THR A 64 -6.86 6.86 -17.71
C THR A 64 -8.16 7.41 -18.30
N TYR A 65 -9.28 7.02 -17.73
CA TYR A 65 -10.59 7.62 -17.96
C TYR A 65 -10.99 8.42 -16.73
N ASN A 66 -11.41 9.68 -16.92
CA ASN A 66 -11.78 10.56 -15.82
C ASN A 66 -12.96 11.47 -16.21
N SER A 67 -14.16 11.09 -15.77
CA SER A 67 -15.40 11.86 -15.94
C SER A 67 -15.89 12.52 -14.64
N VAL A 68 -15.02 12.59 -13.64
CA VAL A 68 -15.35 13.17 -12.32
C VAL A 68 -15.66 14.66 -12.47
N ASN A 69 -16.79 15.08 -11.91
CA ASN A 69 -17.33 16.44 -12.07
C ASN A 69 -16.51 17.52 -11.36
N HIS A 70 -15.77 17.19 -10.31
CA HIS A 70 -14.96 18.16 -9.57
C HIS A 70 -13.68 17.51 -9.04
N PRO A 71 -12.49 18.12 -9.20
CA PRO A 71 -11.22 17.50 -8.83
C PRO A 71 -11.02 17.29 -7.31
N ILE A 72 -11.55 18.21 -6.48
CA ILE A 72 -11.37 18.20 -5.03
C ILE A 72 -12.60 17.62 -4.32
N PHE A 73 -13.80 17.91 -4.83
CA PHE A 73 -15.08 17.51 -4.26
C PHE A 73 -15.92 16.72 -5.26
N PRO A 74 -15.48 15.57 -5.66
CA PRO A 74 -16.26 14.78 -6.58
C PRO A 74 -17.59 14.35 -5.94
N SER A 75 -18.68 14.62 -6.64
CA SER A 75 -20.02 14.13 -6.24
C SER A 75 -20.56 13.13 -7.26
N SER A 76 -20.02 13.10 -8.46
CA SER A 76 -20.44 12.18 -9.51
C SER A 76 -19.30 11.88 -10.48
N GLY A 77 -19.42 10.78 -11.21
CA GLY A 77 -18.48 10.39 -12.24
C GLY A 77 -17.57 9.23 -11.84
N ILE A 78 -16.73 8.85 -12.77
CA ILE A 78 -15.81 7.71 -12.67
C ILE A 78 -14.40 8.18 -12.96
N LYS A 79 -13.45 7.69 -12.18
CA LYS A 79 -12.03 7.78 -12.48
C LYS A 79 -11.45 6.37 -12.43
N THR A 80 -10.88 5.94 -13.55
CA THR A 80 -10.23 4.64 -13.64
C THR A 80 -8.92 4.77 -14.39
N SER A 81 -7.92 3.99 -13.99
CA SER A 81 -6.64 3.92 -14.68
C SER A 81 -6.14 2.48 -14.71
N PHE A 82 -5.58 2.10 -15.83
CA PHE A 82 -4.84 0.86 -15.98
C PHE A 82 -3.44 1.20 -16.49
N SER A 83 -2.43 0.64 -15.85
CA SER A 83 -1.03 0.80 -16.25
C SER A 83 -0.29 -0.52 -16.22
N VAL A 84 0.68 -0.64 -17.12
CA VAL A 84 1.65 -1.74 -17.15
C VAL A 84 3.02 -1.12 -17.03
N ILE A 85 3.77 -1.49 -16.01
CA ILE A 85 5.12 -0.99 -15.78
C ILE A 85 6.08 -2.11 -16.14
N GLN A 86 6.88 -1.91 -17.18
CA GLN A 86 7.94 -2.83 -17.57
C GLN A 86 9.26 -2.27 -17.06
N THR A 87 9.89 -3.00 -16.16
CA THR A 87 11.24 -2.70 -15.64
C THR A 87 12.22 -3.73 -16.15
N GLY A 88 13.41 -3.27 -16.53
CA GLY A 88 14.46 -4.14 -17.06
C GLY A 88 14.43 -4.28 -18.57
N THR A 89 14.61 -5.49 -19.08
CA THR A 89 14.65 -5.77 -20.51
C THR A 89 13.38 -5.33 -21.25
N PRO A 90 13.50 -4.59 -22.39
CA PRO A 90 14.72 -4.27 -23.13
C PRO A 90 15.42 -2.96 -22.72
N PHE A 91 14.99 -2.29 -21.66
CA PHE A 91 15.42 -0.93 -21.30
C PHE A 91 16.71 -0.91 -20.46
N GLY A 92 17.20 -2.07 -20.03
CA GLY A 92 18.41 -2.21 -19.22
C GLY A 92 18.13 -2.18 -17.70
N GLY A 93 19.20 -2.16 -16.91
CA GLY A 93 19.14 -2.31 -15.46
C GLY A 93 19.35 -3.76 -15.01
N ASN A 94 19.44 -3.96 -13.69
CA ASN A 94 19.65 -5.29 -13.11
C ASN A 94 18.38 -5.87 -12.45
N ILE A 95 17.31 -5.08 -12.40
CA ILE A 95 16.00 -5.53 -11.92
C ILE A 95 15.08 -5.77 -13.12
N GLN A 96 14.46 -6.94 -13.14
CA GLN A 96 13.55 -7.35 -14.22
C GLN A 96 12.20 -7.74 -13.63
N LEU A 97 11.21 -6.87 -13.79
CA LEU A 97 9.85 -7.11 -13.31
C LEU A 97 8.81 -6.44 -14.21
N ARG A 98 7.62 -7.00 -14.20
CA ARG A 98 6.44 -6.37 -14.78
C ARG A 98 5.39 -6.17 -13.72
N GLU A 99 4.83 -4.96 -13.69
CA GLU A 99 3.77 -4.62 -12.77
C GLU A 99 2.51 -4.22 -13.53
N TYR A 100 1.38 -4.77 -13.11
CA TYR A 100 0.05 -4.41 -13.57
C TYR A 100 -0.66 -3.68 -12.45
N ARG A 101 -1.20 -2.50 -12.73
CA ARG A 101 -1.99 -1.71 -11.77
C ARG A 101 -3.33 -1.34 -12.38
N LEU A 102 -4.39 -1.61 -11.62
CA LEU A 102 -5.74 -1.15 -11.92
C LEU A 102 -6.24 -0.34 -10.73
N GLN A 103 -6.73 0.86 -11.01
CA GLN A 103 -7.40 1.69 -10.03
C GLN A 103 -8.77 2.07 -10.57
N TYR A 104 -9.75 2.05 -9.70
CA TYR A 104 -11.12 2.41 -10.00
C TYR A 104 -11.69 3.24 -8.86
N GLN A 105 -12.41 4.30 -9.19
CA GLN A 105 -13.11 5.14 -8.24
C GLN A 105 -14.37 5.66 -8.88
N GLN A 106 -15.49 5.57 -8.17
CA GLN A 106 -16.78 6.05 -8.65
C GLN A 106 -17.51 6.78 -7.53
N PHE A 107 -18.23 7.82 -7.94
CA PHE A 107 -19.01 8.67 -7.06
C PHE A 107 -20.45 8.70 -7.50
N TRP A 108 -21.39 8.61 -6.53
CA TRP A 108 -22.80 8.76 -6.72
C TRP A 108 -23.36 9.74 -5.67
N SER A 109 -24.17 10.68 -6.12
CA SER A 109 -24.93 11.57 -5.26
C SER A 109 -26.38 11.13 -5.17
N PHE A 110 -26.94 11.17 -3.99
CA PHE A 110 -28.26 10.62 -3.69
C PHE A 110 -29.34 11.64 -3.38
N ASN A 111 -29.00 12.93 -3.34
CA ASN A 111 -29.96 14.00 -3.07
C ASN A 111 -29.86 15.13 -4.08
N LEU A 112 -30.91 15.97 -4.13
CA LEU A 112 -30.98 17.08 -5.08
C LEU A 112 -29.84 18.11 -4.94
N ALA A 113 -29.30 18.26 -3.73
CA ALA A 113 -28.19 19.15 -3.44
C ALA A 113 -26.81 18.49 -3.64
N ASN A 114 -26.73 17.22 -4.09
CA ASN A 114 -25.50 16.45 -4.27
C ASN A 114 -24.59 16.43 -3.01
N THR A 115 -25.19 16.50 -1.84
CA THR A 115 -24.47 16.62 -0.57
C THR A 115 -24.18 15.27 0.05
N LEU A 116 -25.05 14.26 -0.15
CA LEU A 116 -24.84 12.89 0.30
C LEU A 116 -24.18 12.11 -0.83
N ILE A 117 -22.92 11.71 -0.64
CA ILE A 117 -22.09 11.11 -1.69
C ILE A 117 -21.64 9.74 -1.25
N LEU A 118 -21.94 8.72 -2.06
CA LEU A 118 -21.33 7.40 -1.95
C LEU A 118 -20.11 7.34 -2.86
N MET A 119 -18.99 6.93 -2.32
CA MET A 119 -17.77 6.65 -3.07
C MET A 119 -17.41 5.18 -2.95
N ALA A 120 -17.18 4.54 -4.08
CA ALA A 120 -16.53 3.23 -4.14
C ALA A 120 -15.15 3.36 -4.79
N LYS A 121 -14.14 2.77 -4.17
CA LYS A 121 -12.77 2.74 -4.68
C LYS A 121 -12.27 1.31 -4.69
N GLY A 122 -11.61 0.92 -5.77
CA GLY A 122 -10.92 -0.35 -5.92
C GLY A 122 -9.50 -0.14 -6.39
N ARG A 123 -8.57 -0.90 -5.86
CA ARG A 123 -7.18 -0.97 -6.31
C ARG A 123 -6.75 -2.43 -6.39
N TRP A 124 -6.16 -2.78 -7.51
CA TRP A 124 -5.56 -4.08 -7.74
C TRP A 124 -4.18 -3.89 -8.35
N GLY A 125 -3.22 -4.66 -7.85
CA GLY A 125 -1.86 -4.70 -8.34
C GLY A 125 -1.35 -6.12 -8.42
N LEU A 126 -0.49 -6.38 -9.40
CA LEU A 126 0.20 -7.64 -9.59
C LEU A 126 1.63 -7.39 -10.06
N LEU A 127 2.59 -7.93 -9.34
CA LEU A 127 3.99 -8.01 -9.72
C LEU A 127 4.26 -9.38 -10.34
N GLN A 128 4.97 -9.39 -11.43
CA GLN A 128 5.39 -10.58 -12.13
C GLN A 128 6.90 -10.52 -12.38
N GLU A 129 7.61 -11.53 -11.92
CA GLU A 129 9.03 -11.69 -12.21
C GLU A 129 9.26 -11.86 -13.70
N GLN A 130 10.37 -11.31 -14.16
CA GLN A 130 10.83 -11.46 -15.53
C GLN A 130 12.26 -12.02 -15.50
N GLY A 131 12.46 -13.24 -16.01
CA GLY A 131 13.75 -13.94 -15.92
C GLY A 131 14.02 -14.48 -14.51
N ASP A 132 15.31 -14.54 -14.14
CA ASP A 132 15.77 -15.14 -12.89
C ASP A 132 16.01 -14.12 -11.77
N SER A 133 15.50 -12.89 -11.92
CA SER A 133 15.69 -11.82 -10.95
C SER A 133 14.54 -11.79 -9.95
N PRO A 134 14.80 -12.01 -8.65
CA PRO A 134 13.75 -11.95 -7.64
C PRO A 134 13.21 -10.51 -7.50
N ILE A 135 11.94 -10.39 -7.13
CA ILE A 135 11.31 -9.08 -6.89
C ILE A 135 11.91 -8.47 -5.63
N PRO A 136 12.53 -7.28 -5.72
CA PRO A 136 13.07 -6.59 -4.56
C PRO A 136 12.00 -6.31 -3.50
N SER A 137 12.38 -6.36 -2.23
CA SER A 137 11.45 -6.17 -1.11
C SER A 137 10.79 -4.78 -1.11
N GLU A 138 11.48 -3.76 -1.63
CA GLU A 138 10.94 -2.40 -1.75
C GLU A 138 9.86 -2.25 -2.83
N ASP A 139 9.82 -3.15 -3.82
CA ASP A 139 8.78 -3.14 -4.87
C ASP A 139 7.52 -3.91 -4.46
N ARG A 140 7.64 -4.77 -3.44
CA ARG A 140 6.55 -5.61 -2.98
C ARG A 140 5.43 -4.82 -2.33
N TYR A 141 4.21 -5.28 -2.53
CA TYR A 141 3.03 -4.63 -1.97
C TYR A 141 2.93 -4.81 -0.46
N ARG A 142 2.55 -3.71 0.19
CA ARG A 142 2.16 -3.66 1.59
C ARG A 142 1.02 -2.69 1.73
N ILE A 143 -0.04 -3.08 2.42
CA ILE A 143 -1.21 -2.24 2.65
C ILE A 143 -1.50 -2.10 4.13
N GLY A 144 -2.42 -1.21 4.48
CA GLY A 144 -2.78 -0.81 5.84
C GLY A 144 -2.66 0.71 5.97
N GLY A 145 -3.36 1.29 6.92
CA GLY A 145 -3.42 2.72 7.15
C GLY A 145 -4.44 3.45 6.30
N ILE A 146 -4.46 4.76 6.44
CA ILE A 146 -5.51 5.68 6.00
C ILE A 146 -5.81 5.64 4.48
N ASP A 147 -4.87 5.20 3.66
CA ASP A 147 -5.02 5.18 2.20
C ASP A 147 -5.41 3.80 1.63
N SER A 148 -5.56 2.80 2.49
CA SER A 148 -5.91 1.44 2.08
C SER A 148 -6.94 0.78 3.00
N VAL A 149 -6.53 0.10 4.07
CA VAL A 149 -7.42 -0.54 5.05
C VAL A 149 -7.21 0.15 6.40
N ARG A 150 -8.07 1.09 6.70
CA ARG A 150 -8.00 1.91 7.92
C ARG A 150 -8.18 1.07 9.19
N GLY A 151 -7.65 1.53 10.31
CA GLY A 151 -7.63 0.76 11.55
C GLY A 151 -6.48 -0.24 11.65
N HIS A 152 -5.80 -0.53 10.54
CA HIS A 152 -4.53 -1.26 10.51
C HIS A 152 -3.34 -0.30 10.48
N TYR A 153 -2.22 -0.71 11.06
CA TYR A 153 -0.98 0.07 10.93
C TYR A 153 -0.54 0.16 9.46
N TYR A 154 0.17 1.24 9.12
CA TYR A 154 0.79 1.38 7.82
C TYR A 154 1.62 0.14 7.48
N TYR A 155 1.41 -0.39 6.27
CA TYR A 155 2.12 -1.56 5.74
C TYR A 155 2.02 -2.84 6.59
N ASN A 156 1.04 -2.94 7.49
CA ASN A 156 0.90 -4.10 8.37
C ASN A 156 0.25 -5.32 7.71
N ILE A 157 -0.43 -5.14 6.60
CA ILE A 157 -0.98 -6.22 5.77
C ILE A 157 -0.01 -6.43 4.60
N ALA A 158 0.86 -7.41 4.70
CA ALA A 158 2.02 -7.59 3.81
C ALA A 158 2.29 -9.07 3.47
N GLY A 159 1.27 -9.88 3.30
CA GLY A 159 1.35 -11.32 3.06
C GLY A 159 1.07 -12.12 4.32
N PRO A 160 1.68 -13.31 4.51
CA PRO A 160 1.46 -14.17 5.68
C PRO A 160 1.80 -13.49 6.99
N PHE A 161 2.86 -12.65 6.97
CA PHE A 161 3.26 -11.78 8.07
C PHE A 161 3.12 -10.32 7.70
N GLY A 162 2.38 -9.56 8.52
CA GLY A 162 2.49 -8.12 8.53
C GLY A 162 3.84 -7.68 9.11
N THR A 163 4.31 -6.49 8.77
CA THR A 163 5.60 -5.97 9.23
C THR A 163 5.75 -5.92 10.75
N SER A 164 4.66 -5.80 11.50
CA SER A 164 4.63 -5.82 12.96
C SER A 164 4.10 -7.11 13.57
N GLU A 165 3.65 -8.08 12.78
CA GLU A 165 3.07 -9.34 13.28
C GLU A 165 4.08 -10.26 13.96
N GLN A 166 5.37 -10.02 13.77
CA GLN A 166 6.40 -10.72 14.56
C GLN A 166 6.19 -10.66 16.07
N PHE A 167 5.42 -9.68 16.56
CA PHE A 167 5.05 -9.59 17.96
C PHE A 167 3.82 -10.42 18.32
N LEU A 168 3.01 -10.82 17.35
CA LEU A 168 1.73 -11.48 17.55
C LEU A 168 1.87 -12.95 17.94
N TYR A 169 2.94 -13.59 17.49
CA TYR A 169 3.20 -15.01 17.69
C TYR A 169 4.37 -15.26 18.65
N ARG A 170 4.89 -14.21 19.29
CA ARG A 170 5.93 -14.36 20.29
C ARG A 170 5.40 -15.13 21.49
N GLN A 171 5.95 -16.31 21.70
CA GLN A 171 5.81 -17.01 22.96
C GLN A 171 6.97 -16.62 23.86
N TYR A 172 6.65 -16.37 25.12
CA TYR A 172 7.64 -16.08 26.14
C TYR A 172 8.08 -17.39 26.77
N ARG A 173 9.34 -17.72 26.67
CA ARG A 173 9.93 -18.86 27.35
C ARG A 173 10.93 -18.35 28.36
N VAL A 174 10.73 -18.71 29.63
CA VAL A 174 11.73 -18.49 30.68
C VAL A 174 12.79 -19.57 30.52
N ILE A 175 14.02 -19.17 30.26
CA ILE A 175 15.18 -20.06 30.18
C ILE A 175 16.04 -19.73 31.39
N THR A 176 16.36 -20.73 32.16
CA THR A 176 17.34 -20.61 33.27
C THR A 176 18.71 -20.95 32.70
N ASP A 177 19.66 -20.04 32.81
CA ASP A 177 21.04 -20.27 32.36
C ASP A 177 21.78 -21.19 33.36
N GLU A 178 23.01 -21.57 33.02
CA GLU A 178 23.84 -22.47 33.84
C GLU A 178 24.16 -21.89 35.23
N LEU A 179 24.00 -20.58 35.39
CA LEU A 179 24.23 -19.86 36.66
C LEU A 179 22.94 -19.65 37.46
N GLY A 180 21.80 -20.15 36.96
CA GLY A 180 20.50 -20.05 37.61
C GLY A 180 19.76 -18.75 37.38
N TYR A 181 20.25 -17.85 36.49
CA TYR A 181 19.53 -16.63 36.13
C TYR A 181 18.42 -16.93 35.14
N GLN A 182 17.23 -16.40 35.41
CA GLN A 182 16.07 -16.53 34.51
C GLN A 182 16.12 -15.45 33.45
N GLN A 183 16.20 -15.85 32.18
CA GLN A 183 16.08 -14.99 31.02
C GLN A 183 14.80 -15.32 30.29
N THR A 184 14.02 -14.28 29.94
CA THR A 184 12.85 -14.44 29.08
C THR A 184 13.28 -14.32 27.65
N LYS A 185 13.31 -15.44 26.92
CA LYS A 185 13.47 -15.44 25.46
C LYS A 185 12.12 -15.47 24.81
N THR A 186 11.96 -14.60 23.81
CA THR A 186 10.79 -14.59 22.94
C THR A 186 11.09 -15.39 21.69
N TYR A 187 10.20 -16.29 21.30
CA TYR A 187 10.26 -17.00 20.02
C TYR A 187 8.88 -17.04 19.37
N ASP A 188 8.86 -17.04 18.07
CA ASP A 188 7.64 -17.22 17.30
C ASP A 188 7.51 -18.70 16.94
N SER A 189 6.44 -19.34 17.40
CA SER A 189 6.25 -20.77 17.17
C SER A 189 6.04 -21.13 15.69
N ARG A 190 5.58 -20.19 14.86
CA ARG A 190 5.42 -20.39 13.40
C ARG A 190 6.76 -20.32 12.65
N THR A 191 7.72 -19.61 13.21
CA THR A 191 9.03 -19.38 12.58
C THR A 191 10.12 -20.24 13.21
N ALA A 192 9.77 -21.12 14.15
CA ALA A 192 10.71 -22.05 14.77
C ALA A 192 11.28 -22.99 13.69
N GLY A 193 12.58 -22.90 13.46
CA GLY A 193 13.29 -23.70 12.46
C GLY A 193 13.53 -23.01 11.11
N LEU A 194 12.99 -21.81 10.90
CA LEU A 194 13.29 -21.02 9.70
C LEU A 194 14.63 -20.29 9.85
N SER A 195 15.36 -20.20 8.75
CA SER A 195 16.60 -19.41 8.63
C SER A 195 16.29 -17.91 8.66
N SER A 196 17.32 -17.11 8.89
CA SER A 196 17.18 -15.64 8.86
C SER A 196 16.75 -15.12 7.47
N SER A 197 17.21 -15.77 6.40
CA SER A 197 16.81 -15.42 5.02
C SER A 197 15.33 -15.70 4.75
N GLU A 198 14.83 -16.88 5.15
CA GLU A 198 13.40 -17.23 5.03
C GLU A 198 12.51 -16.28 5.85
N LEU A 199 12.97 -15.89 7.05
CA LEU A 199 12.25 -14.90 7.88
C LEU A 199 12.21 -13.52 7.23
N GLN A 200 13.28 -13.11 6.55
CA GLN A 200 13.33 -11.84 5.84
C GLN A 200 12.39 -11.86 4.62
N GLU A 201 12.37 -12.97 3.90
CA GLU A 201 11.47 -13.17 2.77
C GLU A 201 10.00 -13.09 3.17
N LEU A 202 9.60 -13.76 4.25
CA LEU A 202 8.24 -13.71 4.79
C LEU A 202 7.78 -12.29 5.20
N ARG A 203 8.70 -11.38 5.47
CA ARG A 203 8.45 -9.98 5.83
C ARG A 203 8.54 -9.01 4.67
N SER A 204 8.96 -9.48 3.52
CA SER A 204 9.26 -8.61 2.39
C SER A 204 8.03 -7.96 1.75
N GLY A 205 6.83 -8.44 2.02
CA GLY A 205 5.60 -8.01 1.36
C GLY A 205 5.13 -9.01 0.31
N GLY A 206 4.08 -8.67 -0.42
CA GLY A 206 3.49 -9.57 -1.39
C GLY A 206 3.63 -9.12 -2.83
N ILE A 207 3.30 -10.04 -3.73
CA ILE A 207 3.34 -9.82 -5.18
C ILE A 207 2.02 -9.35 -5.77
N SER A 208 0.94 -9.43 -5.01
CA SER A 208 -0.34 -8.87 -5.45
C SER A 208 -1.08 -8.17 -4.32
N GLU A 209 -1.76 -7.08 -4.65
CA GLU A 209 -2.62 -6.34 -3.72
C GLU A 209 -4.05 -6.25 -4.24
N ARG A 210 -4.98 -6.21 -3.29
CA ARG A 210 -6.41 -5.96 -3.52
C ARG A 210 -6.93 -5.08 -2.40
N VAL A 211 -7.49 -3.93 -2.76
CA VAL A 211 -8.05 -2.98 -1.79
C VAL A 211 -9.39 -2.49 -2.31
N PHE A 212 -10.38 -2.50 -1.47
CA PHE A 212 -11.73 -2.00 -1.72
C PHE A 212 -12.13 -1.08 -0.58
N ASN A 213 -12.61 0.11 -0.93
CA ASN A 213 -13.10 1.10 0.02
C ASN A 213 -14.50 1.53 -0.41
N LEU A 214 -15.41 1.60 0.54
CA LEU A 214 -16.74 2.16 0.36
C LEU A 214 -16.91 3.25 1.40
N GLU A 215 -17.23 4.47 0.97
CA GLU A 215 -17.40 5.62 1.85
C GLU A 215 -18.72 6.33 1.58
N LEU A 216 -19.43 6.65 2.63
CA LEU A 216 -20.58 7.55 2.58
C LEU A 216 -20.19 8.87 3.22
N LEU A 217 -20.12 9.93 2.39
CA LEU A 217 -19.77 11.28 2.82
C LEU A 217 -21.04 12.11 2.98
N PHE A 218 -21.08 12.91 4.02
CA PHE A 218 -22.19 13.82 4.33
C PHE A 218 -21.67 15.17 4.85
N PRO A 219 -22.36 16.28 4.56
CA PRO A 219 -21.95 17.57 5.06
C PRO A 219 -22.37 17.74 6.53
N PHE A 220 -21.56 18.43 7.32
CA PHE A 220 -21.96 18.86 8.66
C PHE A 220 -22.82 20.11 8.67
N SER A 221 -22.80 20.91 7.60
CA SER A 221 -23.61 22.08 7.39
C SER A 221 -24.36 21.97 6.07
N GLN A 222 -25.53 22.57 5.98
CA GLN A 222 -26.30 22.63 4.74
C GLN A 222 -25.76 23.66 3.73
N ASP A 223 -24.75 24.44 4.12
CA ASP A 223 -24.09 25.35 3.20
C ASP A 223 -23.37 24.57 2.12
N GLU A 224 -23.63 24.88 0.87
CA GLU A 224 -23.00 24.27 -0.30
C GLU A 224 -21.46 24.40 -0.30
N ASN A 225 -20.97 25.42 0.42
CA ASN A 225 -19.53 25.68 0.60
C ASN A 225 -18.96 25.09 1.90
N SER A 226 -19.65 24.11 2.52
CA SER A 226 -19.12 23.49 3.74
C SER A 226 -17.79 22.80 3.47
N PHE A 227 -16.74 23.34 4.09
CA PHE A 227 -15.39 22.81 4.06
C PHE A 227 -15.20 21.58 4.97
N VAL A 228 -16.22 21.19 5.71
CA VAL A 228 -16.18 20.09 6.66
C VAL A 228 -17.18 19.01 6.27
N ARG A 229 -16.69 17.80 6.06
CA ARG A 229 -17.51 16.63 5.73
C ARG A 229 -17.27 15.51 6.71
N GLY A 230 -18.35 14.91 7.20
CA GLY A 230 -18.30 13.63 7.88
C GLY A 230 -18.27 12.49 6.89
N LEU A 231 -17.78 11.34 7.34
CA LEU A 231 -17.86 10.11 6.57
C LEU A 231 -18.01 8.90 7.49
N VAL A 232 -18.63 7.86 6.95
CA VAL A 232 -18.52 6.50 7.44
C VAL A 232 -17.97 5.62 6.33
N PHE A 233 -17.24 4.58 6.70
CA PHE A 233 -16.56 3.75 5.71
C PHE A 233 -16.54 2.26 6.05
N LEU A 234 -16.37 1.48 5.00
CA LEU A 234 -16.03 0.06 5.02
C LEU A 234 -14.82 -0.16 4.12
N ASP A 235 -13.78 -0.76 4.66
CA ASP A 235 -12.58 -1.09 3.91
C ASP A 235 -12.37 -2.61 3.92
N ALA A 236 -11.83 -3.12 2.82
CA ALA A 236 -11.42 -4.50 2.71
C ALA A 236 -10.16 -4.59 1.84
N GLY A 237 -9.19 -5.39 2.24
CA GLY A 237 -8.00 -5.57 1.42
C GLY A 237 -7.10 -6.69 1.91
N ASN A 238 -6.29 -7.20 1.01
CA ASN A 238 -5.25 -8.15 1.33
C ASN A 238 -4.09 -8.05 0.34
N VAL A 239 -2.97 -8.60 0.76
CA VAL A 239 -1.77 -8.76 -0.03
C VAL A 239 -1.44 -10.25 -0.06
N ASN A 240 -1.28 -10.82 -1.25
CA ASN A 240 -0.83 -12.18 -1.40
C ASN A 240 0.63 -12.20 -1.83
N THR A 241 1.35 -13.15 -1.31
CA THR A 241 2.72 -13.47 -1.68
C THR A 241 2.77 -14.75 -2.52
N GLU A 242 3.95 -15.25 -2.81
CA GLU A 242 4.15 -16.52 -3.49
C GLU A 242 3.60 -17.70 -2.65
N SER A 243 3.02 -18.69 -3.31
CA SER A 243 2.42 -19.85 -2.63
C SER A 243 3.41 -20.63 -1.77
N GLU A 244 4.70 -20.55 -2.08
CA GLU A 244 5.76 -21.21 -1.33
C GLU A 244 5.93 -20.64 0.07
N GLN A 245 5.77 -19.33 0.24
CA GLN A 245 5.83 -18.68 1.55
C GLN A 245 4.70 -19.15 2.48
N TYR A 246 3.48 -19.41 1.95
CA TYR A 246 2.40 -19.99 2.74
C TYR A 246 2.69 -21.43 3.13
N LYS A 247 3.33 -22.21 2.24
CA LYS A 247 3.73 -23.60 2.52
C LYS A 247 4.78 -23.66 3.63
N LEU A 248 5.75 -22.73 3.65
CA LEU A 248 6.76 -22.65 4.72
C LEU A 248 6.12 -22.51 6.12
N LEU A 249 4.98 -21.81 6.18
CA LEU A 249 4.24 -21.60 7.42
C LEU A 249 3.20 -22.68 7.71
N GLY A 250 2.98 -23.64 6.79
CA GLY A 250 1.88 -24.60 6.86
C GLY A 250 0.50 -23.95 6.73
N GLU A 251 0.44 -22.74 6.14
CA GLU A 251 -0.80 -22.00 5.93
C GLU A 251 -1.32 -22.21 4.51
N LYS A 252 -2.63 -22.05 4.35
CA LYS A 252 -3.26 -22.05 3.03
C LYS A 252 -3.17 -20.66 2.42
N GLU A 253 -2.87 -20.60 1.13
CA GLU A 253 -2.93 -19.35 0.37
C GLU A 253 -4.34 -18.74 0.46
N PRO A 254 -4.45 -17.44 0.80
CA PRO A 254 -5.74 -16.76 0.86
C PRO A 254 -6.42 -16.73 -0.50
N GLY A 255 -7.71 -17.04 -0.51
CA GLY A 255 -8.54 -16.89 -1.70
C GLY A 255 -8.71 -15.42 -2.11
N PHE A 256 -9.30 -15.21 -3.29
CA PHE A 256 -9.49 -13.85 -3.81
C PHE A 256 -10.30 -12.95 -2.87
N PHE A 257 -11.26 -13.50 -2.16
CA PHE A 257 -12.13 -12.77 -1.23
C PHE A 257 -11.75 -12.90 0.25
N ASP A 258 -10.63 -13.55 0.55
CA ASP A 258 -10.09 -13.60 1.91
C ASP A 258 -9.39 -12.26 2.22
N LEU A 259 -10.19 -11.26 2.59
CA LEU A 259 -9.76 -9.88 2.77
C LEU A 259 -9.81 -9.51 4.25
N ARG A 260 -8.81 -8.77 4.71
CA ARG A 260 -8.83 -8.07 6.00
C ARG A 260 -9.84 -6.93 5.91
N LYS A 261 -10.67 -6.78 6.93
CA LYS A 261 -11.82 -5.87 6.91
C LYS A 261 -11.77 -4.88 8.06
N SER A 262 -12.20 -3.67 7.78
CA SER A 262 -12.41 -2.64 8.79
C SER A 262 -13.62 -1.77 8.47
N SER A 263 -14.12 -1.10 9.49
CA SER A 263 -15.16 -0.09 9.38
C SER A 263 -14.80 1.10 10.26
N GLY A 264 -15.39 2.23 10.00
CA GLY A 264 -15.13 3.38 10.83
C GLY A 264 -15.84 4.64 10.38
N PHE A 265 -15.43 5.73 10.96
CA PHE A 265 -15.95 7.06 10.69
C PHE A 265 -14.83 8.09 10.71
N GLY A 266 -15.13 9.27 10.21
CA GLY A 266 -14.14 10.33 10.20
C GLY A 266 -14.71 11.69 9.82
N VAL A 267 -13.79 12.64 9.82
CA VAL A 267 -14.06 14.02 9.42
C VAL A 267 -12.96 14.46 8.44
N ARG A 268 -13.36 15.09 7.35
CA ARG A 268 -12.48 15.73 6.38
C ARG A 268 -12.72 17.22 6.39
N VAL A 269 -11.65 17.97 6.60
CA VAL A 269 -11.66 19.44 6.59
C VAL A 269 -10.81 19.89 5.43
N ILE A 270 -11.40 20.68 4.54
CA ILE A 270 -10.71 21.22 3.40
C ILE A 270 -10.10 22.55 3.75
N THR A 271 -8.82 22.65 3.53
CA THR A 271 -8.04 23.85 3.77
C THR A 271 -7.30 24.27 2.52
N PRO A 272 -6.82 25.52 2.43
CA PRO A 272 -5.96 25.95 1.32
C PRO A 272 -4.67 25.15 1.18
N MET A 273 -4.22 24.46 2.23
CA MET A 273 -3.00 23.64 2.24
C MET A 273 -3.28 22.18 1.86
N GLY A 274 -4.54 21.78 1.78
CA GLY A 274 -4.93 20.39 1.50
C GLY A 274 -6.11 19.93 2.33
N VAL A 275 -6.47 18.67 2.19
CA VAL A 275 -7.55 18.04 2.94
C VAL A 275 -6.97 17.41 4.21
N LEU A 276 -7.37 17.93 5.36
CA LEU A 276 -7.10 17.32 6.66
C LEU A 276 -8.07 16.16 6.86
N ARG A 277 -7.55 14.99 7.14
CA ARG A 277 -8.34 13.76 7.37
C ARG A 277 -8.12 13.30 8.81
N PHE A 278 -9.21 13.15 9.54
CA PHE A 278 -9.25 12.61 10.89
C PHE A 278 -10.19 11.39 10.83
N GLU A 279 -9.63 10.20 10.87
CA GLU A 279 -10.40 8.98 10.62
C GLU A 279 -10.12 7.95 11.72
N TYR A 280 -11.18 7.29 12.20
CA TYR A 280 -11.09 6.25 13.21
C TYR A 280 -11.58 4.95 12.63
N GLY A 281 -10.69 3.97 12.57
CA GLY A 281 -10.94 2.66 11.98
C GLY A 281 -10.95 1.55 13.02
N MET A 282 -11.92 0.66 12.92
CA MET A 282 -12.08 -0.53 13.74
C MET A 282 -11.93 -1.78 12.88
N LYS A 283 -11.09 -2.72 13.31
CA LYS A 283 -10.91 -4.01 12.64
C LYS A 283 -12.12 -4.91 12.88
N LEU A 284 -12.71 -5.43 11.82
CA LEU A 284 -13.85 -6.35 11.90
C LEU A 284 -13.41 -7.82 12.08
N ASP A 285 -12.17 -8.10 11.70
CA ASP A 285 -11.54 -9.42 11.73
C ASP A 285 -10.24 -9.41 12.54
N LYS A 286 -10.28 -8.71 13.67
CA LYS A 286 -9.14 -8.57 14.57
C LYS A 286 -8.51 -9.91 14.92
N ARG A 287 -7.21 -10.05 14.69
CA ARG A 287 -6.41 -11.20 15.14
C ARG A 287 -6.07 -11.09 16.65
N PRO A 288 -5.78 -12.23 17.31
CA PRO A 288 -5.23 -12.17 18.66
C PRO A 288 -4.03 -11.22 18.69
N HIS A 289 -3.92 -10.41 19.75
CA HIS A 289 -2.83 -9.44 19.97
C HIS A 289 -2.81 -8.19 19.05
N GLU A 290 -3.67 -8.08 18.04
CA GLU A 290 -3.84 -6.82 17.33
C GLU A 290 -4.62 -5.82 18.18
N THR A 291 -4.31 -4.52 18.03
CA THR A 291 -5.18 -3.46 18.55
C THR A 291 -6.53 -3.53 17.83
N PRO A 292 -7.67 -3.33 18.51
CA PRO A 292 -8.98 -3.42 17.86
C PRO A 292 -9.23 -2.30 16.88
N ASP A 293 -8.62 -1.17 17.09
CA ASP A 293 -8.92 0.08 16.40
C ASP A 293 -7.70 0.97 16.29
N ARG A 294 -7.84 2.04 15.52
CA ARG A 294 -6.82 3.07 15.38
C ARG A 294 -7.42 4.39 14.93
N PHE A 295 -6.93 5.46 15.53
CA PHE A 295 -7.12 6.82 15.04
C PHE A 295 -5.99 7.17 14.09
N GLU A 296 -6.33 7.77 12.95
CA GLU A 296 -5.40 8.16 11.90
C GLU A 296 -5.62 9.61 11.52
N PHE A 297 -4.51 10.32 11.33
CA PHE A 297 -4.48 11.71 10.88
C PHE A 297 -3.55 11.83 9.68
N THR A 298 -3.99 12.53 8.66
CA THR A 298 -3.14 12.88 7.52
C THR A 298 -3.56 14.20 6.88
N VAL A 299 -2.61 14.81 6.21
CA VAL A 299 -2.85 15.95 5.32
C VAL A 299 -2.61 15.47 3.90
N SER A 300 -3.67 15.36 3.11
CA SER A 300 -3.53 15.03 1.69
C SER A 300 -3.41 16.32 0.88
N GLY A 301 -2.41 16.38 0.02
CA GLY A 301 -2.22 17.53 -0.85
C GLY A 301 -3.41 17.72 -1.80
N LEU A 302 -3.60 18.97 -2.22
CA LEU A 302 -4.56 19.34 -3.28
C LEU A 302 -4.03 19.03 -4.69
N PHE A 303 -2.78 18.49 -4.81
CA PHE A 303 -2.07 18.32 -6.05
C PHE A 303 -1.61 16.89 -6.27
#